data_e8015be23164de9e2646f5fc624797ad
#
_entry.id   e8015be23164de9e2646f5fc624797ad
#
_cell.length_a   1.000
_cell.length_b   1.000
_cell.length_c   1.000
_cell.angle_alpha   90.00
_cell.angle_beta   90.00
_cell.angle_gamma   90.00
#
_symmetry.space_group_name_H-M   'P 1'
#
loop_
_entity.id
_entity.type
_entity.pdbx_description
1 polymer ?
#
loop_
_entity_poly.entity_id
_entity_poly.type
_entity_poly.pdbx_seq_one_letter_code
_entity_poly.pdbx_strand_id
1 'polypeptide(L)'
;DSYVEPFTDAGANLITVHQETCPHLHRTVQHIKSAGCQTGVAINPATSVDLLYPILPDVDLVLVMSVNPGFGGQSFIESSYEKIYKLDAIREQLNLNYLIEVDGGVTSNNATQLIRKGADVLVAGSSVFKSGDIESAIGDLTSKMNAGRADMG
;
A
#
# COMPACT_ATOMS: atom_id res chain seq x y z
N ASP A 1 17.68 -2.07 7.86
CA ASP A 1 18.70 -1.07 7.50
C ASP A 1 19.74 -1.61 6.50
N SER A 2 20.25 -2.84 6.67
CA SER A 2 21.34 -3.42 5.86
C SER A 2 21.04 -3.60 4.36
N TYR A 3 19.79 -3.53 3.96
CA TYR A 3 19.39 -3.69 2.56
C TYR A 3 19.16 -2.35 1.83
N VAL A 4 19.16 -1.22 2.53
CA VAL A 4 18.86 0.09 1.92
C VAL A 4 19.87 0.39 0.80
N GLU A 5 21.17 0.39 1.12
CA GLU A 5 22.22 0.67 0.14
C GLU A 5 22.23 -0.33 -1.03
N PRO A 6 22.19 -1.66 -0.80
CA PRO A 6 22.13 -2.62 -1.92
C PRO A 6 20.95 -2.43 -2.88
N PHE A 7 19.76 -2.08 -2.36
CA PHE A 7 18.61 -1.81 -3.22
C PHE A 7 18.73 -0.48 -3.95
N THR A 8 19.25 0.56 -3.29
CA THR A 8 19.52 1.85 -3.92
C THR A 8 20.54 1.73 -5.03
N ASP A 9 21.64 1.04 -4.80
CA ASP A 9 22.70 0.80 -5.80
C ASP A 9 22.17 -0.03 -6.98
N ALA A 10 21.20 -0.91 -6.75
CA ALA A 10 20.51 -1.65 -7.79
C ALA A 10 19.47 -0.81 -8.57
N GLY A 11 19.25 0.46 -8.19
CA GLY A 11 18.38 1.40 -8.91
C GLY A 11 16.96 1.50 -8.35
N ALA A 12 16.72 1.14 -7.10
CA ALA A 12 15.42 1.36 -6.46
C ALA A 12 15.13 2.86 -6.33
N ASN A 13 13.92 3.28 -6.69
CA ASN A 13 13.44 4.65 -6.51
C ASN A 13 12.57 4.81 -5.26
N LEU A 14 11.95 3.72 -4.80
CA LEU A 14 11.13 3.65 -3.60
C LEU A 14 11.45 2.35 -2.85
N ILE A 15 11.64 2.44 -1.54
CA ILE A 15 11.88 1.29 -0.67
C ILE A 15 10.81 1.27 0.41
N THR A 16 10.03 0.17 0.46
CA THR A 16 9.00 -0.05 1.47
C THR A 16 9.48 -1.03 2.54
N VAL A 17 9.35 -0.65 3.79
CA VAL A 17 9.72 -1.49 4.95
C VAL A 17 8.51 -1.75 5.84
N HIS A 18 8.46 -2.92 6.46
CA HIS A 18 7.41 -3.26 7.41
C HIS A 18 7.65 -2.60 8.77
N GLN A 19 6.62 -1.92 9.30
CA GLN A 19 6.63 -1.34 10.66
C GLN A 19 7.05 -2.38 11.70
N GLU A 20 6.54 -3.59 11.59
CA GLU A 20 6.74 -4.68 12.55
C GLU A 20 8.18 -5.21 12.59
N THR A 21 8.94 -4.99 11.54
CA THR A 21 10.33 -5.46 11.41
C THR A 21 11.37 -4.37 11.65
N CYS A 22 10.92 -3.12 11.89
CA CYS A 22 11.78 -1.96 12.07
C CYS A 22 11.64 -1.37 13.47
N PRO A 23 12.37 -1.88 14.49
CA PRO A 23 12.30 -1.35 15.87
C PRO A 23 12.58 0.16 15.96
N HIS A 24 13.36 0.70 15.02
CA HIS A 24 13.71 2.11 14.91
C HIS A 24 13.23 2.67 13.56
N LEU A 25 11.92 2.58 13.30
CA LEU A 25 11.33 2.93 11.99
C LEU A 25 11.74 4.33 11.53
N HIS A 26 11.70 5.34 12.40
CA HIS A 26 12.08 6.72 12.03
C HIS A 26 13.51 6.77 11.48
N ARG A 27 14.46 6.09 12.13
CA ARG A 27 15.85 6.01 11.65
C ARG A 27 15.93 5.33 10.28
N THR A 28 15.20 4.24 10.08
CA THR A 28 15.17 3.51 8.81
C THR A 28 14.61 4.38 7.69
N VAL A 29 13.52 5.11 7.92
CA VAL A 29 12.94 6.08 6.98
C VAL A 29 13.95 7.17 6.62
N GLN A 30 14.63 7.77 7.60
CA GLN A 30 15.66 8.78 7.34
C GLN A 30 16.85 8.21 6.54
N HIS A 31 17.24 6.96 6.80
CA HIS A 31 18.30 6.29 6.04
C HIS A 31 17.91 6.11 4.57
N ILE A 32 16.68 5.64 4.28
CA ILE A 32 16.17 5.49 2.91
C ILE A 32 16.16 6.85 2.18
N LYS A 33 15.66 7.90 2.83
CA LYS A 33 15.67 9.27 2.28
C LYS A 33 17.09 9.76 1.98
N SER A 34 18.03 9.52 2.90
CA SER A 34 19.44 9.92 2.73
C SER A 34 20.12 9.20 1.57
N ALA A 35 19.65 7.99 1.24
CA ALA A 35 20.11 7.23 0.09
C ALA A 35 19.45 7.69 -1.24
N GLY A 36 18.57 8.70 -1.20
CA GLY A 36 17.94 9.28 -2.40
C GLY A 36 16.68 8.54 -2.87
N CYS A 37 16.13 7.62 -2.07
CA CYS A 37 14.91 6.89 -2.39
C CYS A 37 13.69 7.51 -1.71
N GLN A 38 12.52 7.36 -2.33
CA GLN A 38 11.24 7.54 -1.68
C GLN A 38 11.03 6.45 -0.62
N THR A 39 10.21 6.75 0.39
CA THR A 39 10.00 5.87 1.55
C THR A 39 8.58 5.33 1.60
N GLY A 40 8.45 4.02 1.71
CA GLY A 40 7.21 3.35 2.00
C GLY A 40 7.24 2.65 3.35
N VAL A 41 6.10 2.61 4.03
CA VAL A 41 5.91 1.82 5.26
C VAL A 41 4.71 0.90 5.11
N ALA A 42 4.93 -0.39 5.36
CA ALA A 42 3.90 -1.42 5.33
C ALA A 42 3.41 -1.77 6.73
N ILE A 43 2.12 -2.08 6.86
CA ILE A 43 1.51 -2.62 8.08
C ILE A 43 0.73 -3.91 7.80
N ASN A 44 0.86 -4.86 8.72
CA ASN A 44 0.12 -6.12 8.70
C ASN A 44 -1.36 -5.96 9.10
N PRO A 45 -2.22 -6.97 8.83
CA PRO A 45 -3.63 -6.91 9.19
C PRO A 45 -3.90 -6.60 10.67
N ALA A 46 -3.09 -7.10 11.60
CA ALA A 46 -3.24 -6.86 13.03
C ALA A 46 -2.60 -5.54 13.54
N THR A 47 -1.82 -4.84 12.73
CA THR A 47 -1.13 -3.61 13.11
C THR A 47 -2.05 -2.40 12.98
N SER A 48 -2.19 -1.59 14.04
CA SER A 48 -2.99 -0.37 14.01
C SER A 48 -2.35 0.73 13.17
N VAL A 49 -3.18 1.49 12.42
CA VAL A 49 -2.77 2.72 11.72
C VAL A 49 -2.19 3.77 12.68
N ASP A 50 -2.65 3.81 13.94
CA ASP A 50 -2.20 4.78 14.92
C ASP A 50 -0.69 4.72 15.21
N LEU A 51 -0.08 3.56 15.01
CA LEU A 51 1.38 3.40 15.16
C LEU A 51 2.17 4.17 14.10
N LEU A 52 1.55 4.48 12.96
CA LEU A 52 2.17 5.23 11.89
C LEU A 52 2.03 6.75 12.06
N TYR A 53 1.10 7.23 12.89
CA TYR A 53 0.79 8.65 13.02
C TYR A 53 2.03 9.56 13.17
N PRO A 54 3.03 9.22 14.01
CA PRO A 54 4.24 10.03 14.16
C PRO A 54 5.15 10.05 12.93
N ILE A 55 5.06 9.07 12.03
CA ILE A 55 5.95 8.92 10.87
C ILE A 55 5.28 9.31 9.54
N LEU A 56 3.94 9.44 9.49
CA LEU A 56 3.21 9.77 8.28
C LEU A 56 3.71 11.03 7.53
N PRO A 57 4.17 12.11 8.21
CA PRO A 57 4.75 13.26 7.51
C PRO A 57 6.07 12.97 6.78
N ASP A 58 6.71 11.86 7.09
CA ASP A 58 8.02 11.49 6.57
C ASP A 58 7.97 10.39 5.50
N VAL A 59 6.80 9.87 5.15
CA VAL A 59 6.67 8.77 4.18
C VAL A 59 5.97 9.23 2.90
N ASP A 60 6.33 8.59 1.79
CA ASP A 60 5.74 8.84 0.47
C ASP A 60 4.65 7.82 0.12
N LEU A 61 4.63 6.67 0.83
CA LEU A 61 3.68 5.59 0.60
C LEU A 61 3.39 4.82 1.89
N VAL A 62 2.12 4.46 2.10
CA VAL A 62 1.70 3.52 3.15
C VAL A 62 1.07 2.30 2.49
N LEU A 63 1.67 1.12 2.70
CA LEU A 63 1.15 -0.17 2.22
C LEU A 63 0.31 -0.84 3.30
N VAL A 64 -0.97 -1.05 3.01
CA VAL A 64 -1.87 -1.84 3.84
C VAL A 64 -1.87 -3.29 3.34
N MET A 65 -1.30 -4.20 4.12
CA MET A 65 -1.45 -5.63 3.86
C MET A 65 -2.88 -6.05 4.20
N SER A 66 -3.61 -6.52 3.21
CA SER A 66 -5.00 -7.00 3.34
C SER A 66 -5.12 -8.52 3.37
N VAL A 67 -4.01 -9.20 3.51
CA VAL A 67 -3.85 -10.63 3.83
C VAL A 67 -2.67 -10.79 4.78
N ASN A 68 -2.51 -11.94 5.41
CA ASN A 68 -1.30 -12.21 6.17
C ASN A 68 -0.13 -12.45 5.21
N PRO A 69 0.98 -11.70 5.31
CA PRO A 69 2.14 -11.90 4.45
C PRO A 69 2.70 -13.33 4.55
N GLY A 70 3.14 -13.89 3.41
CA GLY A 70 3.78 -15.20 3.37
C GLY A 70 3.43 -16.04 2.14
N PHE A 71 2.23 -16.00 1.62
CA PHE A 71 1.84 -16.72 0.39
C PHE A 71 0.71 -16.02 -0.36
N GLY A 72 0.65 -16.22 -1.67
CA GLY A 72 -0.37 -15.62 -2.53
C GLY A 72 -1.70 -16.39 -2.55
N GLY A 73 -2.76 -15.74 -3.10
CA GLY A 73 -4.07 -16.38 -3.30
C GLY A 73 -4.94 -16.45 -2.06
N GLN A 74 -4.64 -15.68 -1.02
CA GLN A 74 -5.47 -15.54 0.17
C GLN A 74 -6.69 -14.65 -0.09
N SER A 75 -7.74 -14.85 0.70
CA SER A 75 -8.93 -13.98 0.69
C SER A 75 -8.64 -12.64 1.35
N PHE A 76 -9.21 -11.58 0.80
CA PHE A 76 -9.12 -10.22 1.33
C PHE A 76 -9.68 -10.15 2.76
N ILE A 77 -9.00 -9.45 3.65
CA ILE A 77 -9.43 -9.22 5.03
C ILE A 77 -10.22 -7.90 5.09
N GLU A 78 -11.54 -7.99 5.31
CA GLU A 78 -12.50 -6.88 5.24
C GLU A 78 -12.16 -5.70 6.17
N SER A 79 -11.54 -5.96 7.34
CA SER A 79 -11.12 -4.88 8.25
C SER A 79 -10.07 -3.94 7.65
N SER A 80 -9.44 -4.31 6.53
CA SER A 80 -8.51 -3.44 5.80
C SER A 80 -9.18 -2.20 5.21
N TYR A 81 -10.48 -2.26 4.89
CA TYR A 81 -11.22 -1.07 4.43
C TYR A 81 -11.21 0.07 5.45
N GLU A 82 -11.34 -0.24 6.74
CA GLU A 82 -11.32 0.76 7.80
C GLU A 82 -9.93 1.39 7.98
N LYS A 83 -8.87 0.61 7.75
CA LYS A 83 -7.50 1.13 7.78
C LYS A 83 -7.22 2.10 6.63
N ILE A 84 -7.67 1.74 5.42
CA ILE A 84 -7.53 2.58 4.23
C ILE A 84 -8.27 3.90 4.45
N TYR A 85 -9.54 3.84 4.87
CA TYR A 85 -10.34 5.03 5.17
C TYR A 85 -9.71 5.91 6.26
N LYS A 86 -9.18 5.30 7.33
CA LYS A 86 -8.52 6.04 8.41
C LYS A 86 -7.23 6.74 7.91
N LEU A 87 -6.43 6.08 7.09
CA LEU A 87 -5.25 6.68 6.48
C LEU A 87 -5.63 7.85 5.59
N ASP A 88 -6.65 7.69 4.76
CA ASP A 88 -7.14 8.75 3.87
C ASP A 88 -7.62 9.97 4.66
N ALA A 89 -8.44 9.75 5.69
CA ALA A 89 -8.92 10.82 6.57
C ALA A 89 -7.76 11.57 7.29
N ILE A 90 -6.72 10.85 7.73
CA ILE A 90 -5.52 11.47 8.35
C ILE A 90 -4.75 12.27 7.29
N ARG A 91 -4.60 11.74 6.09
CA ARG A 91 -3.93 12.41 4.96
C ARG A 91 -4.60 13.74 4.65
N GLU A 92 -5.92 13.76 4.54
CA GLU A 92 -6.70 14.98 4.32
C GLU A 92 -6.59 15.96 5.49
N GLN A 93 -6.83 15.49 6.71
CA GLN A 93 -6.80 16.33 7.93
C GLN A 93 -5.47 17.04 8.14
N LEU A 94 -4.36 16.36 7.85
CA LEU A 94 -3.00 16.89 8.06
C LEU A 94 -2.37 17.47 6.79
N ASN A 95 -3.12 17.48 5.67
CA ASN A 95 -2.62 17.91 4.35
C ASN A 95 -1.32 17.22 3.95
N LEU A 96 -1.27 15.90 4.07
CA LEU A 96 -0.15 15.05 3.71
C LEU A 96 -0.33 14.47 2.29
N ASN A 97 0.76 14.04 1.64
CA ASN A 97 0.75 13.63 0.22
C ASN A 97 1.20 12.19 0.00
N TYR A 98 1.20 11.33 1.02
CA TYR A 98 1.56 9.92 0.81
C TYR A 98 0.48 9.18 0.01
N LEU A 99 0.92 8.19 -0.78
CA LEU A 99 0.03 7.26 -1.47
C LEU A 99 -0.41 6.13 -0.51
N ILE A 100 -1.62 5.64 -0.70
CA ILE A 100 -2.14 4.47 0.01
C ILE A 100 -2.17 3.29 -0.95
N GLU A 101 -1.32 2.30 -0.69
CA GLU A 101 -1.22 1.07 -1.46
C GLU A 101 -1.88 -0.09 -0.71
N VAL A 102 -2.51 -1.01 -1.44
CA VAL A 102 -3.17 -2.20 -0.88
C VAL A 102 -2.65 -3.44 -1.57
N ASP A 103 -2.14 -4.41 -0.79
CA ASP A 103 -1.70 -5.72 -1.28
C ASP A 103 -2.35 -6.85 -0.51
N GLY A 104 -2.98 -7.76 -1.27
CA GLY A 104 -3.55 -9.01 -0.78
C GLY A 104 -5.03 -9.18 -1.09
N GLY A 105 -5.37 -10.21 -1.87
CA GLY A 105 -6.77 -10.52 -2.20
C GLY A 105 -7.49 -9.47 -3.02
N VAL A 106 -6.75 -8.59 -3.72
CA VAL A 106 -7.32 -7.59 -4.62
C VAL A 106 -7.86 -8.27 -5.87
N THR A 107 -9.09 -7.92 -6.24
CA THR A 107 -9.82 -8.44 -7.41
C THR A 107 -10.69 -7.33 -8.02
N SER A 108 -11.24 -7.55 -9.21
CA SER A 108 -12.21 -6.63 -9.81
C SER A 108 -13.48 -6.43 -8.96
N ASN A 109 -13.81 -7.39 -8.08
CA ASN A 109 -15.00 -7.30 -7.22
C ASN A 109 -14.83 -6.30 -6.07
N ASN A 110 -13.62 -6.09 -5.57
CA ASN A 110 -13.37 -5.19 -4.45
C ASN A 110 -12.63 -3.90 -4.84
N ALA A 111 -12.07 -3.82 -6.06
CA ALA A 111 -11.27 -2.69 -6.52
C ALA A 111 -12.00 -1.33 -6.42
N THR A 112 -13.26 -1.25 -6.86
CA THR A 112 -14.06 -0.03 -6.76
C THR A 112 -14.20 0.45 -5.32
N GLN A 113 -14.48 -0.46 -4.39
CA GLN A 113 -14.64 -0.13 -2.98
C GLN A 113 -13.30 0.29 -2.33
N LEU A 114 -12.20 -0.34 -2.71
CA LEU A 114 -10.85 0.04 -2.24
C LEU A 114 -10.52 1.48 -2.62
N ILE A 115 -10.77 1.86 -3.87
CA ILE A 115 -10.56 3.23 -4.35
C ILE A 115 -11.47 4.21 -3.60
N ARG A 116 -12.76 3.91 -3.46
CA ARG A 116 -13.71 4.77 -2.69
C ARG A 116 -13.30 4.95 -1.22
N LYS A 117 -12.54 4.02 -0.67
CA LYS A 117 -11.99 4.14 0.70
C LYS A 117 -10.70 4.95 0.78
N GLY A 118 -10.14 5.38 -0.36
CA GLY A 118 -8.97 6.23 -0.43
C GLY A 118 -7.69 5.53 -0.91
N ALA A 119 -7.77 4.29 -1.40
CA ALA A 119 -6.60 3.63 -1.99
C ALA A 119 -6.22 4.28 -3.33
N ASP A 120 -4.93 4.51 -3.53
CA ASP A 120 -4.34 5.07 -4.76
C ASP A 120 -3.77 3.97 -5.66
N VAL A 121 -3.15 2.95 -5.04
CA VAL A 121 -2.42 1.87 -5.71
C VAL A 121 -2.96 0.51 -5.27
N LEU A 122 -3.24 -0.37 -6.23
CA LEU A 122 -3.71 -1.73 -5.97
C LEU A 122 -2.72 -2.75 -6.53
N VAL A 123 -2.28 -3.68 -5.68
CA VAL A 123 -1.42 -4.81 -6.07
C VAL A 123 -2.30 -6.03 -6.30
N ALA A 124 -2.26 -6.56 -7.52
CA ALA A 124 -3.06 -7.70 -7.94
C ALA A 124 -2.15 -8.77 -8.58
N GLY A 125 -1.94 -9.87 -7.90
CA GLY A 125 -1.16 -11.01 -8.38
C GLY A 125 -2.05 -12.13 -8.92
N SER A 126 -2.55 -12.98 -8.03
CA SER A 126 -3.30 -14.18 -8.42
C SER A 126 -4.58 -13.90 -9.23
N SER A 127 -5.27 -12.81 -8.98
CA SER A 127 -6.48 -12.41 -9.71
C SER A 127 -6.19 -12.03 -11.18
N VAL A 128 -4.96 -11.62 -11.49
CA VAL A 128 -4.50 -11.31 -12.84
C VAL A 128 -3.85 -12.54 -13.48
N PHE A 129 -2.82 -13.10 -12.86
CA PHE A 129 -1.98 -14.13 -13.49
C PHE A 129 -2.64 -15.53 -13.55
N LYS A 130 -3.71 -15.78 -12.77
CA LYS A 130 -4.47 -17.04 -12.82
C LYS A 130 -5.81 -16.91 -13.55
N SER A 131 -6.11 -15.76 -14.18
CA SER A 131 -7.40 -15.50 -14.84
C SER A 131 -7.61 -16.28 -16.15
N GLY A 132 -6.53 -16.76 -16.78
CA GLY A 132 -6.56 -17.33 -18.13
C GLY A 132 -6.46 -16.29 -19.24
N ASP A 133 -6.85 -15.04 -19.00
CA ASP A 133 -6.70 -13.89 -19.90
C ASP A 133 -6.22 -12.67 -19.09
N ILE A 134 -4.91 -12.43 -19.11
CA ILE A 134 -4.23 -11.40 -18.34
C ILE A 134 -4.67 -10.00 -18.79
N GLU A 135 -4.80 -9.77 -20.09
CA GLU A 135 -5.16 -8.47 -20.66
C GLU A 135 -6.58 -8.07 -20.23
N SER A 136 -7.53 -8.98 -20.34
CA SER A 136 -8.91 -8.79 -19.90
C SER A 136 -8.98 -8.54 -18.40
N ALA A 137 -8.24 -9.29 -17.58
CA ALA A 137 -8.21 -9.13 -16.12
C ALA A 137 -7.66 -7.75 -15.69
N ILE A 138 -6.61 -7.26 -16.36
CA ILE A 138 -6.06 -5.91 -16.11
C ILE A 138 -7.06 -4.84 -16.55
N GLY A 139 -7.70 -5.02 -17.72
CA GLY A 139 -8.73 -4.12 -18.23
C GLY A 139 -9.91 -3.97 -17.27
N ASP A 140 -10.42 -5.09 -16.75
CA ASP A 140 -11.50 -5.12 -15.78
C ASP A 140 -11.10 -4.42 -14.47
N LEU A 141 -9.92 -4.72 -13.94
CA LEU A 141 -9.41 -4.08 -12.73
C LEU A 141 -9.31 -2.56 -12.89
N THR A 142 -8.71 -2.11 -13.99
CA THR A 142 -8.54 -0.69 -14.32
C THR A 142 -9.87 0.02 -14.46
N SER A 143 -10.85 -0.61 -15.13
CA SER A 143 -12.21 -0.09 -15.27
C SER A 143 -12.88 0.10 -13.91
N LYS A 144 -12.75 -0.87 -12.99
CA LYS A 144 -13.31 -0.79 -11.63
C LYS A 144 -12.64 0.28 -10.77
N MET A 145 -11.32 0.47 -10.91
CA MET A 145 -10.60 1.57 -10.26
C MET A 145 -11.09 2.94 -10.74
N ASN A 146 -11.25 3.11 -12.07
CA ASN A 146 -11.74 4.36 -12.65
C ASN A 146 -13.18 4.66 -12.22
N ALA A 147 -14.05 3.66 -12.14
CA ALA A 147 -15.39 3.82 -11.59
C ALA A 147 -15.37 4.30 -10.12
N GLY A 148 -14.48 3.74 -9.30
CA GLY A 148 -14.29 4.19 -7.91
C GLY A 148 -13.89 5.66 -7.81
N ARG A 149 -12.98 6.12 -8.66
CA ARG A 149 -12.53 7.54 -8.72
C ARG A 149 -13.63 8.49 -9.17
N ALA A 150 -14.44 8.11 -10.14
CA ALA A 150 -15.53 8.93 -10.65
C ALA A 150 -16.62 9.23 -9.59
N ASP A 151 -16.77 8.35 -8.60
CA ASP A 151 -17.74 8.51 -7.52
C ASP A 151 -17.24 9.44 -6.38
N MET A 152 -15.97 9.81 -6.39
CA MET A 152 -15.35 10.67 -5.37
C MET A 152 -15.29 12.15 -5.77
N GLY A 153 -15.59 12.48 -7.03
CA GLY A 153 -15.61 13.83 -7.61
C GLY A 153 -16.99 14.37 -7.76
#